data_851d7fbb8b311d17698eff45464df7a6
#
_entry.id   851d7fbb8b311d17698eff45464df7a6
#
_cell.length_a   1.000
_cell.length_b   1.000
_cell.length_c   1.000
_cell.angle_alpha   90.00
_cell.angle_beta   90.00
_cell.angle_gamma   90.00
#
_symmetry.space_group_name_H-M   'P 1'
#
loop_
_entity.id
_entity.type
_entity.pdbx_description
1 polymer ?
#
loop_
_entity_poly.entity_id
_entity_poly.type
_entity_poly.pdbx_seq_one_letter_code
_entity_poly.pdbx_strand_id
1 'polypeptide(L)'
;MQDLSEIKKELLGFEEIELPHLLKKDKSYLKYITIINDEEFFFDGGYFQKMGNEKIFFKKGKQYKNIQTVYKKPCGEILYKTRFFLLEEGKECLKDKKELVKIIKTQQDVIEKMTQNLERSITLLTEEKDKNKKYENYIREKFPNKNN
;
A
#
# COMPACT_ATOMS: atom_id res chain seq x y z
N MET A 1 2.91 20.61 -16.83
CA MET A 1 1.70 21.03 -16.07
C MET A 1 1.04 19.76 -15.51
N GLN A 2 0.79 19.73 -14.20
CA GLN A 2 0.12 18.58 -13.58
C GLN A 2 -1.39 18.63 -13.88
N ASP A 3 -2.01 17.47 -14.13
CA ASP A 3 -3.44 17.39 -14.43
C ASP A 3 -4.27 17.64 -13.15
N LEU A 4 -5.14 18.62 -13.21
CA LEU A 4 -6.06 18.97 -12.10
C LEU A 4 -6.99 17.82 -11.73
N SER A 5 -7.34 16.97 -12.69
CA SER A 5 -8.20 15.80 -12.42
C SER A 5 -7.47 14.73 -11.60
N GLU A 6 -6.18 14.55 -11.85
CA GLU A 6 -5.34 13.64 -11.06
C GLU A 6 -5.10 14.18 -9.65
N ILE A 7 -4.82 15.48 -9.52
CA ILE A 7 -4.65 16.13 -8.21
C ILE A 7 -5.91 15.98 -7.36
N LYS A 8 -7.10 16.21 -7.93
CA LYS A 8 -8.37 16.02 -7.22
C LYS A 8 -8.57 14.58 -6.74
N LYS A 9 -8.17 13.57 -7.54
CA LYS A 9 -8.23 12.17 -7.13
C LYS A 9 -7.25 11.85 -6.00
N GLU A 10 -6.06 12.41 -6.05
CA GLU A 10 -5.03 12.22 -5.02
C GLU A 10 -5.40 12.90 -3.69
N LEU A 11 -6.22 13.94 -3.73
CA LEU A 11 -6.70 14.66 -2.54
C LEU A 11 -8.01 14.10 -1.96
N LEU A 12 -8.59 13.06 -2.56
CA LEU A 12 -9.78 12.41 -2.03
C LEU A 12 -9.53 11.89 -0.60
N GLY A 13 -10.32 12.34 0.36
CA GLY A 13 -10.20 12.01 1.78
C GLY A 13 -9.21 12.89 2.56
N PHE A 14 -8.60 13.88 1.91
CA PHE A 14 -7.76 14.89 2.54
C PHE A 14 -8.55 16.19 2.70
N GLU A 15 -8.31 16.88 3.81
CA GLU A 15 -8.87 18.20 4.07
C GLU A 15 -7.77 19.26 4.03
N GLU A 16 -8.05 20.39 3.39
CA GLU A 16 -7.13 21.53 3.41
C GLU A 16 -7.10 22.13 4.81
N ILE A 17 -5.90 22.31 5.35
CA ILE A 17 -5.67 22.86 6.69
C ILE A 17 -4.88 24.15 6.62
N GLU A 18 -5.17 25.06 7.55
CA GLU A 18 -4.37 26.26 7.78
C GLU A 18 -3.41 26.05 8.95
N LEU A 19 -2.19 26.54 8.78
CA LEU A 19 -1.20 26.51 9.86
C LEU A 19 -1.32 27.77 10.75
N PRO A 20 -1.13 27.64 12.08
CA PRO A 20 -0.78 26.45 12.82
C PRO A 20 -1.95 25.48 13.01
N HIS A 21 -1.75 24.20 12.71
CA HIS A 21 -2.70 23.12 12.95
C HIS A 21 -2.09 22.07 13.87
N LEU A 22 -2.93 21.39 14.66
CA LEU A 22 -2.47 20.35 15.56
C LEU A 22 -2.06 19.09 14.77
N LEU A 23 -0.79 18.97 14.49
CA LEU A 23 -0.21 17.85 13.75
C LEU A 23 0.48 16.88 14.72
N LYS A 24 0.27 15.59 14.51
CA LYS A 24 0.87 14.51 15.30
C LYS A 24 2.05 13.88 14.57
N LYS A 25 3.20 13.84 15.22
CA LYS A 25 4.41 13.21 14.68
C LYS A 25 4.15 11.74 14.32
N ASP A 26 4.63 11.32 13.14
CA ASP A 26 4.51 9.97 12.57
C ASP A 26 3.06 9.46 12.37
N LYS A 27 2.05 10.32 12.58
CA LYS A 27 0.63 9.98 12.43
C LYS A 27 -0.09 10.83 11.39
N SER A 28 0.15 12.13 11.40
CA SER A 28 -0.46 13.05 10.44
C SER A 28 0.23 12.94 9.08
N TYR A 29 -0.49 12.43 8.07
CA TYR A 29 0.00 12.37 6.71
C TYR A 29 -0.42 13.61 5.94
N LEU A 30 0.55 14.32 5.38
CA LEU A 30 0.36 15.58 4.68
C LEU A 30 0.68 15.45 3.19
N LYS A 31 -0.18 16.05 2.38
CA LYS A 31 0.09 16.42 0.99
C LYS A 31 0.14 17.92 0.88
N TYR A 32 0.77 18.46 -0.13
CA TYR A 32 0.89 19.90 -0.26
C TYR A 32 0.94 20.40 -1.70
N ILE A 33 0.52 21.66 -1.87
CA ILE A 33 0.70 22.42 -3.11
C ILE A 33 1.59 23.61 -2.79
N THR A 34 2.66 23.76 -3.52
CA THR A 34 3.61 24.88 -3.36
C THR A 34 3.94 25.50 -4.71
N ILE A 35 4.64 26.64 -4.67
CA ILE A 35 5.04 27.37 -5.86
C ILE A 35 6.49 27.04 -6.25
N ILE A 36 6.70 26.79 -7.53
CA ILE A 36 8.04 26.64 -8.14
C ILE A 36 8.03 27.40 -9.45
N ASN A 37 8.95 28.35 -9.60
CA ASN A 37 9.04 29.21 -10.81
C ASN A 37 7.69 29.87 -11.18
N ASP A 38 7.01 30.41 -10.18
CA ASP A 38 5.70 31.08 -10.30
C ASP A 38 4.53 30.18 -10.75
N GLU A 39 4.70 28.87 -10.74
CA GLU A 39 3.66 27.89 -11.00
C GLU A 39 3.39 27.01 -9.77
N GLU A 40 2.11 26.66 -9.56
CA GLU A 40 1.69 25.74 -8.49
C GLU A 40 1.96 24.28 -8.86
N PHE A 41 2.61 23.56 -7.94
CA PHE A 41 2.86 22.12 -8.06
C PHE A 41 2.32 21.37 -6.85
N PHE A 42 1.68 20.26 -7.13
CA PHE A 42 1.22 19.30 -6.13
C PHE A 42 2.31 18.28 -5.82
N PHE A 43 2.46 17.96 -4.53
CA PHE A 43 3.39 16.95 -4.04
C PHE A 43 2.72 16.03 -3.03
N ASP A 44 3.01 14.74 -3.17
CA ASP A 44 2.68 13.71 -2.19
C ASP A 44 3.72 13.78 -1.06
N GLY A 45 3.40 14.49 0.02
CA GLY A 45 4.33 14.84 1.09
C GLY A 45 4.82 13.64 1.91
N GLY A 46 4.19 13.38 3.05
CA GLY A 46 4.56 12.31 3.96
C GLY A 46 4.06 12.54 5.39
N TYR A 47 4.54 11.71 6.30
CA TYR A 47 4.19 11.82 7.71
C TYR A 47 4.90 12.99 8.40
N PHE A 48 4.13 13.82 9.08
CA PHE A 48 4.62 14.96 9.83
C PHE A 48 5.66 14.55 10.87
N GLN A 49 6.76 15.29 10.96
CA GLN A 49 7.82 15.06 11.95
C GLN A 49 7.92 16.21 12.96
N LYS A 50 8.11 17.40 12.46
CA LYS A 50 8.20 18.62 13.27
C LYS A 50 7.91 19.86 12.44
N MET A 51 7.53 20.92 13.13
CA MET A 51 7.44 22.26 12.57
C MET A 51 8.70 23.06 12.95
N GLY A 52 9.33 23.66 11.97
CA GLY A 52 10.43 24.59 12.16
C GLY A 52 10.01 26.04 11.92
N ASN A 53 10.97 26.95 11.87
CA ASN A 53 10.69 28.32 11.48
C ASN A 53 10.35 28.40 10.00
N GLU A 54 9.09 28.71 9.68
CA GLU A 54 8.54 28.77 8.32
C GLU A 54 8.77 27.52 7.45
N LYS A 55 9.01 26.36 8.10
CA LYS A 55 9.21 25.07 7.41
C LYS A 55 8.49 23.93 8.13
N ILE A 56 8.01 22.98 7.34
CA ILE A 56 7.52 21.69 7.85
C ILE A 56 8.48 20.59 7.43
N PHE A 57 8.80 19.70 8.36
CA PHE A 57 9.59 18.51 8.15
C PHE A 57 8.68 17.30 8.14
N PHE A 58 8.81 16.46 7.14
CA PHE A 58 8.05 15.22 6.99
C PHE A 58 8.92 14.07 6.52
N LYS A 59 8.43 12.85 6.74
CA LYS A 59 9.10 11.61 6.41
C LYS A 59 8.27 10.81 5.42
N LYS A 60 8.88 10.38 4.32
CA LYS A 60 8.29 9.45 3.36
C LYS A 60 9.21 8.24 3.20
N GLY A 61 8.79 7.10 3.73
CA GLY A 61 9.65 5.92 3.82
C GLY A 61 10.90 6.19 4.66
N LYS A 62 12.07 6.04 4.07
CA LYS A 62 13.36 6.32 4.73
C LYS A 62 13.87 7.75 4.51
N GLN A 63 13.19 8.55 3.71
CA GLN A 63 13.62 9.89 3.35
C GLN A 63 12.95 10.95 4.23
N TYR A 64 13.76 11.90 4.69
CA TYR A 64 13.30 13.11 5.36
C TYR A 64 13.34 14.28 4.38
N LYS A 65 12.26 15.04 4.33
CA LYS A 65 12.12 16.22 3.47
C LYS A 65 11.61 17.39 4.29
N ASN A 66 11.82 18.58 3.79
CA ASN A 66 11.21 19.79 4.34
C ASN A 66 10.65 20.64 3.21
N ILE A 67 9.64 21.43 3.53
CA ILE A 67 9.02 22.40 2.64
C ILE A 67 8.82 23.73 3.36
N GLN A 68 9.04 24.82 2.65
CA GLN A 68 8.77 26.15 3.17
C GLN A 68 7.26 26.42 3.19
N THR A 69 6.76 26.93 4.32
CA THR A 69 5.32 27.20 4.49
C THR A 69 4.92 28.52 3.88
N VAL A 70 5.82 29.48 3.85
CA VAL A 70 5.59 30.84 3.32
C VAL A 70 6.77 31.27 2.47
N TYR A 71 6.46 31.79 1.30
CA TYR A 71 7.43 32.44 0.41
C TYR A 71 7.22 33.94 0.49
N LYS A 72 8.29 34.68 0.72
CA LYS A 72 8.28 36.14 0.86
C LYS A 72 9.14 36.80 -0.19
N LYS A 73 8.75 37.99 -0.62
CA LYS A 73 9.60 38.88 -1.42
C LYS A 73 10.71 39.46 -0.54
N PRO A 74 11.79 40.01 -1.13
CA PRO A 74 12.86 40.69 -0.38
C PRO A 74 12.38 41.85 0.52
N CYS A 75 11.25 42.46 0.18
CA CYS A 75 10.58 43.50 0.99
C CYS A 75 9.81 42.99 2.22
N GLY A 76 9.70 41.63 2.38
CA GLY A 76 8.93 41.01 3.48
C GLY A 76 7.48 40.73 3.16
N GLU A 77 6.96 41.15 2.02
CA GLU A 77 5.60 40.85 1.57
C GLU A 77 5.45 39.36 1.24
N ILE A 78 4.34 38.74 1.67
CA ILE A 78 4.04 37.34 1.37
C ILE A 78 3.73 37.20 -0.12
N LEU A 79 4.54 36.42 -0.82
CA LEU A 79 4.32 36.06 -2.22
C LEU A 79 3.35 34.89 -2.36
N TYR A 80 3.55 33.83 -1.56
CA TYR A 80 2.76 32.62 -1.62
C TYR A 80 2.80 31.88 -0.27
N LYS A 81 1.68 31.26 0.09
CA LYS A 81 1.55 30.33 1.22
C LYS A 81 1.36 28.92 0.69
N THR A 82 2.23 27.99 1.09
CA THR A 82 2.06 26.57 0.76
C THR A 82 0.75 26.04 1.34
N ARG A 83 -0.04 25.38 0.52
CA ARG A 83 -1.31 24.78 0.91
C ARG A 83 -1.06 23.36 1.37
N PHE A 84 -1.55 23.01 2.54
CA PHE A 84 -1.40 21.67 3.13
C PHE A 84 -2.73 20.97 3.22
N PHE A 85 -2.72 19.69 2.96
CA PHE A 85 -3.88 18.81 3.02
C PHE A 85 -3.56 17.67 3.98
N LEU A 86 -4.39 17.50 4.99
CA LEU A 86 -4.27 16.49 6.03
C LEU A 86 -5.24 15.35 5.78
N LEU A 87 -4.76 14.11 5.89
CA LEU A 87 -5.63 12.94 5.92
C LEU A 87 -6.36 12.88 7.26
N GLU A 88 -7.68 12.78 7.27
CA GLU A 88 -8.48 12.63 8.49
C GLU A 88 -7.99 11.43 9.32
N GLU A 89 -7.93 11.61 10.63
CA GLU A 89 -7.57 10.53 11.55
C GLU A 89 -8.47 9.31 11.36
N GLY A 90 -7.85 8.13 11.16
CA GLY A 90 -8.54 6.86 10.96
C GLY A 90 -8.92 6.54 9.51
N LYS A 91 -8.67 7.45 8.55
CA LYS A 91 -8.75 7.15 7.12
C LYS A 91 -7.37 6.76 6.60
N GLU A 92 -7.27 5.58 6.01
CA GLU A 92 -6.09 5.17 5.26
C GLU A 92 -6.03 5.93 3.93
N CYS A 93 -4.84 6.23 3.46
CA CYS A 93 -4.66 6.82 2.15
C CYS A 93 -5.29 5.92 1.08
N LEU A 94 -6.17 6.46 0.25
CA LEU A 94 -6.87 5.69 -0.80
C LEU A 94 -5.92 4.98 -1.76
N LYS A 95 -4.72 5.52 -1.94
CA LYS A 95 -3.68 4.91 -2.77
C LYS A 95 -3.13 3.63 -2.12
N ASP A 96 -2.79 3.71 -0.83
CA ASP A 96 -2.30 2.56 -0.07
C ASP A 96 -3.39 1.48 0.04
N LYS A 97 -4.64 1.91 0.22
CA LYS A 97 -5.79 1.00 0.27
C LYS A 97 -6.02 0.26 -1.06
N LYS A 98 -5.88 0.95 -2.20
CA LYS A 98 -5.95 0.32 -3.52
C LYS A 98 -4.80 -0.66 -3.77
N GLU A 99 -3.59 -0.33 -3.34
CA GLU A 99 -2.46 -1.25 -3.42
C GLU A 99 -2.64 -2.48 -2.55
N LEU A 100 -3.10 -2.30 -1.31
CA LEU A 100 -3.43 -3.41 -0.40
C LEU A 100 -4.50 -4.33 -0.99
N VAL A 101 -5.56 -3.78 -1.58
CA VAL A 101 -6.61 -4.57 -2.25
C VAL A 101 -6.04 -5.37 -3.42
N LYS A 102 -5.14 -4.81 -4.22
CA LYS A 102 -4.45 -5.53 -5.31
C LYS A 102 -3.60 -6.69 -4.77
N ILE A 103 -2.83 -6.45 -3.71
CA ILE A 103 -2.00 -7.47 -3.08
C ILE A 103 -2.87 -8.61 -2.54
N ILE A 104 -3.96 -8.29 -1.83
CA ILE A 104 -4.91 -9.28 -1.30
C ILE A 104 -5.48 -10.12 -2.43
N LYS A 105 -5.92 -9.50 -3.53
CA LYS A 105 -6.47 -10.21 -4.69
C LYS A 105 -5.44 -11.16 -5.32
N THR A 106 -4.20 -10.71 -5.50
CA THR A 106 -3.10 -11.55 -6.03
C THR A 106 -2.81 -12.72 -5.10
N GLN A 107 -2.80 -12.51 -3.79
CA GLN A 107 -2.61 -13.58 -2.80
C GLN A 107 -3.75 -14.59 -2.84
N GLN A 108 -5.00 -14.15 -2.98
CA GLN A 108 -6.16 -15.03 -3.12
C GLN A 108 -6.07 -15.90 -4.37
N ASP A 109 -5.67 -15.33 -5.52
CA ASP A 109 -5.47 -16.08 -6.77
C ASP A 109 -4.38 -17.15 -6.63
N VAL A 110 -3.28 -16.83 -5.91
CA VAL A 110 -2.20 -17.79 -5.63
C VAL A 110 -2.69 -18.93 -4.73
N ILE A 111 -3.42 -18.62 -3.66
CA ILE A 111 -3.99 -19.60 -2.74
C ILE A 111 -4.94 -20.54 -3.49
N GLU A 112 -5.81 -20.00 -4.34
CA GLU A 112 -6.74 -20.80 -5.12
C GLU A 112 -6.02 -21.77 -6.07
N LYS A 113 -4.99 -21.32 -6.79
CA LYS A 113 -4.16 -22.19 -7.65
C LYS A 113 -3.43 -23.27 -6.86
N MET A 114 -2.88 -22.92 -5.70
CA MET A 114 -2.22 -23.90 -4.82
C MET A 114 -3.20 -24.93 -4.29
N THR A 115 -4.41 -24.53 -3.91
CA THR A 115 -5.48 -25.42 -3.46
C THR A 115 -5.89 -26.40 -4.56
N GLN A 116 -6.10 -25.92 -5.79
CA GLN A 116 -6.42 -26.79 -6.95
C GLN A 116 -5.32 -27.80 -7.24
N ASN A 117 -4.04 -27.37 -7.18
CA ASN A 117 -2.91 -28.27 -7.36
C ASN A 117 -2.83 -29.33 -6.27
N LEU A 118 -3.09 -28.95 -5.01
CA LEU A 118 -3.15 -29.86 -3.89
C LEU A 118 -4.24 -30.91 -4.06
N GLU A 119 -5.45 -30.50 -4.45
CA GLU A 119 -6.56 -31.39 -4.73
C GLU A 119 -6.24 -32.39 -5.83
N ARG A 120 -5.62 -31.94 -6.93
CA ARG A 120 -5.16 -32.83 -8.00
C ARG A 120 -4.13 -33.85 -7.50
N SER A 121 -3.18 -33.42 -6.68
CA SER A 121 -2.18 -34.30 -6.08
C SER A 121 -2.80 -35.34 -5.17
N ILE A 122 -3.77 -34.95 -4.34
CA ILE A 122 -4.51 -35.88 -3.46
C ILE A 122 -5.29 -36.90 -4.30
N THR A 123 -5.94 -36.49 -5.39
CA THR A 123 -6.66 -37.40 -6.29
C THR A 123 -5.73 -38.42 -6.90
N LEU A 124 -4.58 -37.99 -7.44
CA LEU A 124 -3.59 -38.89 -8.04
C LEU A 124 -3.01 -39.87 -7.00
N LEU A 125 -2.71 -39.41 -5.79
CA LEU A 125 -2.23 -40.28 -4.71
C LEU A 125 -3.27 -41.32 -4.30
N THR A 126 -4.55 -40.94 -4.28
CA THR A 126 -5.66 -41.86 -3.96
C THR A 126 -5.79 -42.92 -5.05
N GLU A 127 -5.74 -42.54 -6.32
CA GLU A 127 -5.78 -43.47 -7.46
C GLU A 127 -4.61 -44.45 -7.44
N GLU A 128 -3.39 -43.98 -7.18
CA GLU A 128 -2.20 -44.83 -7.05
C GLU A 128 -2.31 -45.80 -5.87
N LYS A 129 -2.81 -45.32 -4.75
CA LYS A 129 -3.04 -46.16 -3.56
C LYS A 129 -4.07 -47.27 -3.85
N ASP A 130 -5.14 -46.98 -4.56
CA ASP A 130 -6.15 -47.95 -4.95
C ASP A 130 -5.58 -48.98 -5.96
N LYS A 131 -4.76 -48.56 -6.92
CA LYS A 131 -4.04 -49.46 -7.82
C LYS A 131 -3.11 -50.43 -7.05
N ASN A 132 -2.31 -49.88 -6.14
CA ASN A 132 -1.40 -50.69 -5.33
C ASN A 132 -2.17 -51.71 -4.51
N LYS A 133 -3.28 -51.33 -3.92
CA LYS A 133 -4.13 -52.27 -3.16
C LYS A 133 -4.68 -53.39 -4.04
N LYS A 134 -5.07 -53.08 -5.30
CA LYS A 134 -5.48 -54.11 -6.26
C LYS A 134 -4.35 -55.06 -6.63
N TYR A 135 -3.13 -54.55 -6.82
CA TYR A 135 -1.95 -55.37 -7.09
C TYR A 135 -1.56 -56.26 -5.88
N GLU A 136 -1.63 -55.71 -4.66
CA GLU A 136 -1.40 -56.51 -3.44
C GLU A 136 -2.40 -57.66 -3.32
N ASN A 137 -3.68 -57.40 -3.57
CA ASN A 137 -4.72 -58.44 -3.55
C ASN A 137 -4.48 -59.48 -4.64
N TYR A 138 -4.11 -59.05 -5.87
CA TYR A 138 -3.77 -60.00 -6.94
C TYR A 138 -2.58 -60.89 -6.57
N ILE A 139 -1.54 -60.36 -5.99
CA ILE A 139 -0.37 -61.08 -5.55
C ILE A 139 -0.74 -62.11 -4.46
N ARG A 140 -1.59 -61.73 -3.50
CA ARG A 140 -2.08 -62.61 -2.44
C ARG A 140 -2.89 -63.78 -2.99
N GLU A 141 -3.72 -63.52 -3.99
CA GLU A 141 -4.52 -64.59 -4.62
C GLU A 141 -3.69 -65.55 -5.48
N LYS A 142 -2.71 -65.04 -6.23
CA LYS A 142 -1.86 -65.83 -7.13
C LYS A 142 -0.72 -66.54 -6.43
N PHE A 143 -0.21 -65.95 -5.38
CA PHE A 143 0.92 -66.48 -4.63
C PHE A 143 0.59 -66.56 -3.13
N PRO A 144 -0.32 -67.42 -2.73
CA PRO A 144 -0.61 -67.60 -1.31
C PRO A 144 0.64 -68.09 -0.62
N ASN A 145 1.07 -67.40 0.42
CA ASN A 145 2.27 -67.78 1.21
C ASN A 145 2.09 -69.25 1.66
N LYS A 146 2.86 -70.14 1.11
CA LYS A 146 3.10 -71.49 1.61
C LYS A 146 4.03 -71.42 2.82
N ASN A 147 3.59 -70.77 3.88
CA ASN A 147 4.24 -70.89 5.17
C ASN A 147 3.38 -71.88 6.03
N ASN A 148 3.79 -73.10 5.95
CA ASN A 148 3.52 -74.05 7.02
C ASN A 148 4.70 -73.92 8.01
#